data_79a22a98e68a93de568fdba5a0502cab
#
_entry.id   79a22a98e68a93de568fdba5a0502cab
#
_cell.length_a   1.000
_cell.length_b   1.000
_cell.length_c   1.000
_cell.angle_alpha   90.00
_cell.angle_beta   90.00
_cell.angle_gamma   90.00
#
_symmetry.space_group_name_H-M   'P 1'
#
loop_
_entity.id
_entity.type
_entity.pdbx_description
1 polymer ?
#
loop_
_entity_poly.entity_id
_entity_poly.type
_entity_poly.pdbx_seq_one_letter_code
_entity_poly.pdbx_strand_id
1 'polypeptide(L)'
;VPYATLAHITGNDLLPTMGREFLEMPTITKVGVVVVALGFLFNIGMTVLKGRKTVVNLVLLTGLLGLALMFLFSFYNPENIALDKYFWWYVVHLWVEGVWELIMASILAYVLIKVTGVDREIIEKWLYVIIAMALISGILGTGHHFFWIGAPEYWLWLGSIFSAIEPIPFFMMTLFAFNMVNRRRREHPNRAATLWALGCAVMAFLGAGVWGFLHTLAPINYYTHGTQLTAAHGHMAFYGAYVMIVLTIISYAMPIMRGRPNGNSNKAQVTEMWGFWLMTVSMVFITLFLTGAGVLQVWIQRLPESGEALSFMATQDKLVLFYWLRLIAGLFFMAGLVVYVASFFVGGDEDPQLENDQAVA
;
A
#
# COMPACT_ATOMS: atom_id res chain seq x y z
N VAL A 1 14.35 9.33 12.42
CA VAL A 1 14.70 10.72 12.81
C VAL A 1 15.46 10.76 14.15
N PRO A 2 14.97 10.22 15.30
CA PRO A 2 15.72 10.31 16.56
C PRO A 2 17.10 9.66 16.49
N TYR A 3 17.21 8.55 15.77
CA TYR A 3 18.48 7.84 15.60
C TYR A 3 19.47 8.63 14.73
N ALA A 4 19.02 9.23 13.65
CA ALA A 4 19.83 10.09 12.79
C ALA A 4 20.38 11.29 13.57
N THR A 5 19.53 11.91 14.38
CA THR A 5 19.93 13.02 15.25
C THR A 5 20.95 12.58 16.30
N LEU A 6 20.73 11.41 16.93
CA LEU A 6 21.64 10.87 17.93
C LEU A 6 23.01 10.53 17.32
N ALA A 7 23.04 9.87 16.15
CA ALA A 7 24.26 9.55 15.46
C ALA A 7 25.04 10.81 15.03
N HIS A 8 24.33 11.84 14.56
CA HIS A 8 24.96 13.13 14.25
C HIS A 8 25.54 13.81 15.48
N ILE A 9 24.84 13.85 16.62
CA ILE A 9 25.28 14.44 17.87
C ILE A 9 26.46 13.67 18.44
N THR A 10 26.49 12.35 18.34
CA THR A 10 27.57 11.51 18.89
C THR A 10 28.75 11.34 17.94
N GLY A 11 28.68 11.92 16.73
CA GLY A 11 29.72 11.73 15.70
C GLY A 11 29.89 10.28 15.26
N ASN A 12 28.83 9.48 15.40
CA ASN A 12 28.87 8.06 15.10
C ASN A 12 28.28 7.80 13.70
N ASP A 13 29.16 7.46 12.75
CA ASP A 13 28.80 7.10 11.37
C ASP A 13 28.10 5.75 11.25
N LEU A 14 27.37 5.33 12.30
CA LEU A 14 26.49 4.15 12.26
C LEU A 14 25.23 4.32 11.40
N LEU A 15 25.09 5.47 10.75
CA LEU A 15 24.06 5.70 9.74
C LEU A 15 24.61 5.32 8.37
N PRO A 16 24.37 4.13 7.88
CA PRO A 16 24.62 3.86 6.48
C PRO A 16 23.52 4.55 5.66
N THR A 17 23.77 5.73 5.22
CA THR A 17 22.98 6.37 4.16
C THR A 17 23.59 6.03 2.81
N MET A 18 23.75 4.75 2.53
CA MET A 18 24.38 4.31 1.28
C MET A 18 23.52 4.57 0.04
N GLY A 19 22.54 5.49 0.13
CA GLY A 19 21.64 5.83 -0.96
C GLY A 19 20.70 4.70 -1.34
N ARG A 20 20.45 3.75 -0.45
CA ARG A 20 19.48 2.66 -0.62
C ARG A 20 18.13 3.13 -0.14
N GLU A 21 17.42 3.79 -0.99
CA GLU A 21 16.06 4.29 -0.77
C GLU A 21 15.17 3.21 -0.16
N PHE A 22 14.43 3.55 0.89
CA PHE A 22 13.61 2.64 1.74
C PHE A 22 14.38 1.62 2.59
N LEU A 23 15.68 1.50 2.45
CA LEU A 23 16.54 0.62 3.25
C LEU A 23 17.63 1.36 4.03
N GLU A 24 17.49 2.67 4.18
CA GLU A 24 18.43 3.56 4.88
C GLU A 24 18.30 3.40 6.40
N MET A 25 18.49 2.20 6.88
CA MET A 25 18.48 1.92 8.32
C MET A 25 19.78 1.26 8.76
N PRO A 26 20.25 1.57 9.98
CA PRO A 26 21.43 0.92 10.55
C PRO A 26 21.24 -0.60 10.65
N THR A 27 22.33 -1.34 10.58
CA THR A 27 22.33 -2.80 10.68
C THR A 27 21.63 -3.29 11.96
N ILE A 28 21.82 -2.60 13.08
CA ILE A 28 21.13 -2.95 14.34
C ILE A 28 19.61 -2.86 14.21
N THR A 29 19.10 -1.87 13.48
CA THR A 29 17.68 -1.72 13.21
C THR A 29 17.18 -2.84 12.30
N LYS A 30 17.95 -3.22 11.26
CA LYS A 30 17.64 -4.37 10.41
C LYS A 30 17.52 -5.66 11.21
N VAL A 31 18.46 -5.90 12.15
CA VAL A 31 18.39 -7.05 13.07
C VAL A 31 17.12 -6.97 13.94
N GLY A 32 16.78 -5.80 14.45
CA GLY A 32 15.54 -5.57 15.18
C GLY A 32 14.28 -5.94 14.36
N VAL A 33 14.25 -5.54 13.07
CA VAL A 33 13.17 -5.92 12.14
C VAL A 33 13.08 -7.44 11.99
N VAL A 34 14.21 -8.14 11.85
CA VAL A 34 14.23 -9.62 11.76
C VAL A 34 13.66 -10.26 13.02
N VAL A 35 14.06 -9.78 14.20
CA VAL A 35 13.54 -10.30 15.49
C VAL A 35 12.02 -10.13 15.58
N VAL A 36 11.50 -8.93 15.24
CA VAL A 36 10.07 -8.67 15.23
C VAL A 36 9.35 -9.56 14.21
N ALA A 37 9.91 -9.70 12.99
CA ALA A 37 9.34 -10.55 11.95
C ALA A 37 9.28 -12.01 12.38
N LEU A 38 10.32 -12.55 13.03
CA LEU A 38 10.32 -13.92 13.57
C LEU A 38 9.26 -14.11 14.66
N GLY A 39 9.11 -13.15 15.58
CA GLY A 39 8.07 -13.18 16.61
C GLY A 39 6.67 -13.16 15.99
N PHE A 40 6.47 -12.32 15.00
CA PHE A 40 5.19 -12.22 14.27
C PHE A 40 4.87 -13.51 13.49
N LEU A 41 5.86 -14.04 12.74
CA LEU A 41 5.74 -15.31 12.02
C LEU A 41 5.46 -16.50 12.96
N PHE A 42 6.11 -16.53 14.12
CA PHE A 42 5.82 -17.55 15.13
C PHE A 42 4.36 -17.48 15.59
N ASN A 43 3.87 -16.31 15.93
CA ASN A 43 2.49 -16.11 16.38
C ASN A 43 1.47 -16.52 15.32
N ILE A 44 1.59 -15.96 14.11
CA ILE A 44 0.68 -16.26 12.99
C ILE A 44 0.83 -17.71 12.54
N GLY A 45 2.05 -18.21 12.39
CA GLY A 45 2.33 -19.58 12.01
C GLY A 45 1.71 -20.59 12.96
N MET A 46 1.87 -20.39 14.27
CA MET A 46 1.24 -21.24 15.28
C MET A 46 -0.29 -21.19 15.21
N THR A 47 -0.86 -20.01 14.94
CA THR A 47 -2.30 -19.85 14.77
C THR A 47 -2.81 -20.63 13.56
N VAL A 48 -2.12 -20.51 12.42
CA VAL A 48 -2.47 -21.24 11.18
C VAL A 48 -2.28 -22.75 11.35
N LEU A 49 -1.20 -23.19 11.98
CA LEU A 49 -0.89 -24.60 12.15
C LEU A 49 -1.88 -25.30 13.11
N LYS A 50 -2.31 -24.62 14.17
CA LYS A 50 -3.28 -25.13 15.15
C LYS A 50 -4.73 -24.96 14.72
N GLY A 51 -5.00 -23.98 13.87
CA GLY A 51 -6.33 -23.66 13.38
C GLY A 51 -6.75 -24.46 12.16
N ARG A 52 -7.94 -24.12 11.61
CA ARG A 52 -8.40 -24.69 10.35
C ARG A 52 -7.56 -24.13 9.19
N LYS A 53 -6.91 -25.01 8.46
CA LYS A 53 -6.14 -24.64 7.27
C LYS A 53 -7.10 -24.24 6.14
N THR A 54 -7.06 -22.98 5.74
CA THR A 54 -7.83 -22.42 4.64
C THR A 54 -6.86 -21.80 3.64
N VAL A 55 -7.28 -21.64 2.37
CA VAL A 55 -6.45 -20.97 1.36
C VAL A 55 -6.06 -19.57 1.83
N VAL A 56 -7.00 -18.81 2.37
CA VAL A 56 -6.75 -17.45 2.90
C VAL A 56 -5.63 -17.44 3.94
N ASN A 57 -5.67 -18.36 4.91
CA ASN A 57 -4.66 -18.43 5.97
C ASN A 57 -3.29 -18.87 5.45
N LEU A 58 -3.27 -19.82 4.50
CA LEU A 58 -2.03 -20.30 3.89
C LEU A 58 -1.37 -19.22 3.02
N VAL A 59 -2.16 -18.49 2.25
CA VAL A 59 -1.67 -17.37 1.42
C VAL A 59 -1.11 -16.26 2.31
N LEU A 60 -1.82 -15.89 3.39
CA LEU A 60 -1.33 -14.91 4.35
C LEU A 60 0.03 -15.34 4.95
N LEU A 61 0.13 -16.58 5.40
CA LEU A 61 1.38 -17.10 5.97
C LEU A 61 2.50 -17.13 4.93
N THR A 62 2.21 -17.52 3.69
CA THR A 62 3.18 -17.51 2.58
C THR A 62 3.66 -16.09 2.28
N GLY A 63 2.76 -15.11 2.22
CA GLY A 63 3.11 -13.70 2.04
C GLY A 63 4.02 -13.19 3.17
N LEU A 64 3.68 -13.46 4.43
CA LEU A 64 4.49 -13.05 5.57
C LEU A 64 5.86 -13.72 5.59
N LEU A 65 5.94 -15.00 5.22
CA LEU A 65 7.20 -15.73 5.11
C LEU A 65 8.05 -15.16 3.97
N GLY A 66 7.45 -14.91 2.81
CA GLY A 66 8.10 -14.28 1.67
C GLY A 66 8.64 -12.89 2.02
N LEU A 67 7.85 -12.06 2.73
CA LEU A 67 8.26 -10.74 3.21
C LEU A 67 9.53 -10.83 4.07
N ALA A 68 9.56 -11.76 5.03
CA ALA A 68 10.70 -11.95 5.92
C ALA A 68 11.93 -12.45 5.16
N LEU A 69 11.77 -13.40 4.24
CA LEU A 69 12.88 -13.95 3.46
C LEU A 69 13.50 -12.89 2.52
N MET A 70 12.65 -12.13 1.82
CA MET A 70 13.15 -11.07 0.93
C MET A 70 13.93 -9.99 1.69
N PHE A 71 13.55 -9.68 2.93
CA PHE A 71 14.26 -8.70 3.76
C PHE A 71 15.72 -9.08 4.02
N LEU A 72 16.04 -10.37 4.03
CA LEU A 72 17.43 -10.82 4.27
C LEU A 72 18.39 -10.30 3.19
N PHE A 73 17.94 -10.06 1.97
CA PHE A 73 18.77 -9.44 0.93
C PHE A 73 19.21 -8.02 1.28
N SER A 74 18.52 -7.33 2.20
CA SER A 74 18.92 -5.99 2.66
C SER A 74 20.26 -5.95 3.39
N PHE A 75 20.76 -7.11 3.85
CA PHE A 75 22.07 -7.24 4.49
C PHE A 75 23.23 -7.41 3.51
N TYR A 76 22.93 -7.74 2.24
CA TYR A 76 23.95 -7.90 1.23
C TYR A 76 24.28 -6.56 0.57
N ASN A 77 25.54 -6.15 0.63
CA ASN A 77 26.03 -4.88 0.11
C ASN A 77 27.16 -5.14 -0.89
N PRO A 78 26.87 -5.44 -2.17
CA PRO A 78 27.90 -5.61 -3.19
C PRO A 78 28.58 -4.27 -3.51
N GLU A 79 29.88 -4.31 -3.86
CA GLU A 79 30.63 -3.13 -4.25
C GLU A 79 30.19 -2.56 -5.61
N ASN A 80 29.69 -3.43 -6.51
CA ASN A 80 29.20 -3.04 -7.80
C ASN A 80 27.80 -2.42 -7.68
N ILE A 81 27.65 -1.16 -8.08
CA ILE A 81 26.40 -0.42 -7.94
C ILE A 81 25.21 -1.04 -8.69
N ALA A 82 25.45 -1.65 -9.86
CA ALA A 82 24.38 -2.31 -10.59
C ALA A 82 23.87 -3.56 -9.84
N LEU A 83 24.78 -4.39 -9.32
CA LEU A 83 24.43 -5.54 -8.47
C LEU A 83 23.74 -5.07 -7.19
N ASP A 84 24.21 -3.98 -6.58
CA ASP A 84 23.57 -3.40 -5.40
C ASP A 84 22.13 -3.00 -5.69
N LYS A 85 21.87 -2.37 -6.80
CA LYS A 85 20.52 -2.01 -7.25
C LYS A 85 19.63 -3.22 -7.48
N TYR A 86 20.13 -4.32 -8.05
CA TYR A 86 19.37 -5.56 -8.19
C TYR A 86 18.89 -6.11 -6.84
N PHE A 87 19.83 -6.28 -5.86
CA PHE A 87 19.49 -6.80 -4.53
C PHE A 87 18.61 -5.86 -3.73
N TRP A 88 18.84 -4.57 -3.84
CA TRP A 88 18.00 -3.56 -3.22
C TRP A 88 16.54 -3.64 -3.71
N TRP A 89 16.33 -3.67 -5.04
CA TRP A 89 15.00 -3.71 -5.59
C TRP A 89 14.33 -5.08 -5.47
N TYR A 90 15.06 -6.17 -5.39
CA TYR A 90 14.49 -7.45 -4.98
C TYR A 90 13.93 -7.41 -3.56
N VAL A 91 14.46 -6.59 -2.66
CA VAL A 91 13.82 -6.36 -1.36
C VAL A 91 12.62 -5.46 -1.52
N VAL A 92 12.81 -4.23 -2.00
CA VAL A 92 11.79 -3.18 -1.96
C VAL A 92 10.62 -3.49 -2.88
N HIS A 93 10.89 -3.83 -4.14
CA HIS A 93 9.82 -4.11 -5.11
C HIS A 93 9.04 -5.38 -4.77
N LEU A 94 9.73 -6.50 -4.49
CA LEU A 94 9.01 -7.73 -4.15
C LEU A 94 8.27 -7.65 -2.81
N TRP A 95 8.69 -6.77 -1.91
CA TRP A 95 7.90 -6.45 -0.74
C TRP A 95 6.58 -5.79 -1.13
N VAL A 96 6.63 -4.81 -2.03
CA VAL A 96 5.49 -3.97 -2.40
C VAL A 96 4.58 -4.69 -3.40
N GLU A 97 5.14 -5.22 -4.49
CA GLU A 97 4.40 -5.67 -5.66
C GLU A 97 4.40 -7.20 -5.84
N GLY A 98 4.98 -7.93 -4.93
CA GLY A 98 4.95 -9.39 -4.92
C GLY A 98 4.26 -9.92 -3.67
N VAL A 99 5.01 -9.95 -2.55
CA VAL A 99 4.53 -10.62 -1.33
C VAL A 99 3.49 -9.82 -0.57
N TRP A 100 3.51 -8.47 -0.61
CA TRP A 100 2.48 -7.66 0.05
C TRP A 100 1.12 -7.83 -0.60
N GLU A 101 1.05 -8.02 -1.89
CA GLU A 101 -0.22 -8.28 -2.58
C GLU A 101 -0.89 -9.56 -2.09
N LEU A 102 -0.11 -10.60 -1.75
CA LEU A 102 -0.64 -11.81 -1.13
C LEU A 102 -1.25 -11.51 0.25
N ILE A 103 -0.56 -10.72 1.05
CA ILE A 103 -1.02 -10.32 2.39
C ILE A 103 -2.30 -9.50 2.26
N MET A 104 -2.30 -8.47 1.41
CA MET A 104 -3.45 -7.60 1.18
C MET A 104 -4.66 -8.38 0.66
N ALA A 105 -4.47 -9.21 -0.37
CA ALA A 105 -5.53 -10.02 -0.96
C ALA A 105 -6.13 -11.00 0.07
N SER A 106 -5.29 -11.60 0.92
CA SER A 106 -5.74 -12.51 1.98
C SER A 106 -6.57 -11.81 3.04
N ILE A 107 -6.12 -10.66 3.53
CA ILE A 107 -6.84 -9.87 4.54
C ILE A 107 -8.16 -9.36 3.97
N LEU A 108 -8.13 -8.83 2.74
CA LEU A 108 -9.34 -8.33 2.06
C LEU A 108 -10.34 -9.47 1.85
N ALA A 109 -9.89 -10.63 1.34
CA ALA A 109 -10.73 -11.81 1.17
C ALA A 109 -11.34 -12.25 2.51
N TYR A 110 -10.56 -12.29 3.60
CA TYR A 110 -11.04 -12.63 4.93
C TYR A 110 -12.15 -11.70 5.39
N VAL A 111 -11.92 -10.38 5.32
CA VAL A 111 -12.93 -9.40 5.76
C VAL A 111 -14.19 -9.51 4.89
N LEU A 112 -14.05 -9.60 3.57
CA LEU A 112 -15.19 -9.74 2.65
C LEU A 112 -16.01 -11.01 2.93
N ILE A 113 -15.39 -12.17 3.20
CA ILE A 113 -16.11 -13.38 3.63
C ILE A 113 -16.97 -13.08 4.86
N LYS A 114 -16.39 -12.38 5.82
CA LYS A 114 -17.07 -12.11 7.10
C LYS A 114 -18.22 -11.12 6.98
N VAL A 115 -18.02 -10.03 6.22
CA VAL A 115 -19.04 -8.97 6.11
C VAL A 115 -20.13 -9.28 5.08
N THR A 116 -19.87 -10.12 4.06
CA THR A 116 -20.85 -10.43 3.01
C THR A 116 -21.56 -11.77 3.20
N GLY A 117 -20.95 -12.71 3.91
CA GLY A 117 -21.45 -14.07 4.07
C GLY A 117 -21.46 -14.90 2.77
N VAL A 118 -20.76 -14.47 1.73
CA VAL A 118 -20.63 -15.24 0.47
C VAL A 118 -19.78 -16.48 0.70
N ASP A 119 -20.03 -17.53 -0.08
CA ASP A 119 -19.34 -18.79 0.06
C ASP A 119 -17.82 -18.65 -0.11
N ARG A 120 -17.09 -19.16 0.87
CA ARG A 120 -15.62 -19.10 0.90
C ARG A 120 -14.98 -19.72 -0.33
N GLU A 121 -15.53 -20.80 -0.90
CA GLU A 121 -14.98 -21.46 -2.08
C GLU A 121 -14.92 -20.56 -3.30
N ILE A 122 -15.91 -19.69 -3.47
CA ILE A 122 -15.92 -18.71 -4.56
C ILE A 122 -14.77 -17.73 -4.39
N ILE A 123 -14.57 -17.28 -3.16
CA ILE A 123 -13.52 -16.32 -2.79
C ILE A 123 -12.13 -16.94 -2.98
N GLU A 124 -11.95 -18.18 -2.53
CA GLU A 124 -10.68 -18.89 -2.65
C GLU A 124 -10.30 -19.12 -4.13
N LYS A 125 -11.26 -19.41 -5.02
CA LYS A 125 -11.00 -19.53 -6.46
C LYS A 125 -10.49 -18.22 -7.08
N TRP A 126 -11.12 -17.10 -6.74
CA TRP A 126 -10.68 -15.79 -7.19
C TRP A 126 -9.31 -15.42 -6.63
N LEU A 127 -9.07 -15.76 -5.36
CA LEU A 127 -7.79 -15.51 -4.71
C LEU A 127 -6.63 -16.21 -5.42
N TYR A 128 -6.80 -17.45 -5.86
CA TYR A 128 -5.79 -18.17 -6.65
C TYR A 128 -5.44 -17.43 -7.95
N VAL A 129 -6.44 -16.94 -8.67
CA VAL A 129 -6.22 -16.21 -9.93
C VAL A 129 -5.45 -14.91 -9.68
N ILE A 130 -5.88 -14.13 -8.69
CA ILE A 130 -5.25 -12.86 -8.32
C ILE A 130 -3.78 -13.10 -7.93
N ILE A 131 -3.52 -14.10 -7.08
CA ILE A 131 -2.18 -14.41 -6.62
C ILE A 131 -1.27 -14.87 -7.77
N ALA A 132 -1.76 -15.75 -8.63
CA ALA A 132 -0.97 -16.20 -9.77
C ALA A 132 -0.58 -15.03 -10.68
N MET A 133 -1.50 -14.11 -10.93
CA MET A 133 -1.21 -12.92 -11.73
C MET A 133 -0.24 -11.98 -11.02
N ALA A 134 -0.47 -11.69 -9.73
CA ALA A 134 0.39 -10.82 -8.92
C ALA A 134 1.83 -11.34 -8.84
N LEU A 135 2.02 -12.64 -8.67
CA LEU A 135 3.37 -13.23 -8.64
C LEU A 135 4.06 -13.17 -10.01
N ILE A 136 3.34 -13.43 -11.10
CA ILE A 136 3.91 -13.36 -12.44
C ILE A 136 4.29 -11.92 -12.79
N SER A 137 3.39 -10.96 -12.61
CA SER A 137 3.65 -9.56 -12.90
C SER A 137 4.66 -8.95 -11.93
N GLY A 138 4.51 -9.16 -10.63
CA GLY A 138 5.37 -8.57 -9.62
C GLY A 138 6.81 -9.06 -9.67
N ILE A 139 7.06 -10.38 -9.87
CA ILE A 139 8.44 -10.90 -9.93
C ILE A 139 9.17 -10.38 -11.16
N LEU A 140 8.56 -10.46 -12.33
CA LEU A 140 9.20 -10.03 -13.58
C LEU A 140 9.08 -8.52 -13.80
N GLY A 141 8.04 -7.89 -13.25
CA GLY A 141 7.86 -6.45 -13.20
C GLY A 141 8.96 -5.71 -12.45
N THR A 142 9.66 -6.38 -11.50
CA THR A 142 10.86 -5.81 -10.85
C THR A 142 11.82 -5.18 -11.85
N GLY A 143 11.80 -5.64 -13.11
CA GLY A 143 12.62 -5.11 -14.19
C GLY A 143 12.45 -3.62 -14.44
N HIS A 144 11.33 -2.99 -14.08
CA HIS A 144 11.16 -1.54 -14.25
C HIS A 144 12.04 -0.70 -13.30
N HIS A 145 12.54 -1.29 -12.21
CA HIS A 145 13.53 -0.66 -11.35
C HIS A 145 14.97 -0.80 -11.86
N PHE A 146 15.18 -1.58 -12.91
CA PHE A 146 16.49 -1.76 -13.55
C PHE A 146 16.71 -0.85 -14.75
N PHE A 147 15.73 -0.01 -15.08
CA PHE A 147 15.87 1.03 -16.08
C PHE A 147 16.96 2.03 -15.66
N TRP A 148 17.76 2.50 -16.61
CA TRP A 148 18.73 3.59 -16.44
C TRP A 148 19.87 3.34 -15.42
N ILE A 149 20.06 2.11 -14.91
CA ILE A 149 21.11 1.79 -13.94
C ILE A 149 22.34 1.10 -14.54
N GLY A 150 22.42 1.01 -15.88
CA GLY A 150 23.47 0.27 -16.57
C GLY A 150 23.20 -1.24 -16.66
N ALA A 151 21.98 -1.68 -16.39
CA ALA A 151 21.53 -3.05 -16.61
C ALA A 151 21.36 -3.34 -18.12
N PRO A 152 21.36 -4.63 -18.55
CA PRO A 152 21.13 -4.98 -19.95
C PRO A 152 19.82 -4.45 -20.50
N GLU A 153 19.80 -4.05 -21.77
CA GLU A 153 18.66 -3.40 -22.44
C GLU A 153 17.38 -4.25 -22.46
N TYR A 154 17.47 -5.58 -22.37
CA TYR A 154 16.28 -6.41 -22.34
C TYR A 154 15.37 -6.09 -21.14
N TRP A 155 15.88 -5.49 -20.08
CA TRP A 155 15.06 -5.07 -18.93
C TRP A 155 14.07 -3.96 -19.29
N LEU A 156 14.39 -3.10 -20.28
CA LEU A 156 13.45 -2.10 -20.75
C LEU A 156 12.17 -2.74 -21.30
N TRP A 157 12.31 -3.88 -21.97
CA TRP A 157 11.17 -4.62 -22.50
C TRP A 157 10.51 -5.51 -21.46
N LEU A 158 11.26 -6.32 -20.74
CA LEU A 158 10.72 -7.21 -19.73
C LEU A 158 10.02 -6.43 -18.63
N GLY A 159 10.68 -5.42 -18.06
CA GLY A 159 10.09 -4.56 -17.06
C GLY A 159 8.79 -3.90 -17.55
N SER A 160 8.80 -3.30 -18.74
CA SER A 160 7.61 -2.65 -19.30
C SER A 160 6.46 -3.63 -19.57
N ILE A 161 6.72 -4.81 -20.16
CA ILE A 161 5.68 -5.79 -20.48
C ILE A 161 5.01 -6.31 -19.21
N PHE A 162 5.82 -6.74 -18.22
CA PHE A 162 5.28 -7.32 -17.01
C PHE A 162 4.62 -6.28 -16.11
N SER A 163 5.16 -5.08 -16.04
CA SER A 163 4.50 -3.97 -15.35
C SER A 163 3.21 -3.51 -16.04
N ALA A 164 3.09 -3.69 -17.35
CA ALA A 164 1.84 -3.39 -18.07
C ALA A 164 0.67 -4.32 -17.66
N ILE A 165 0.95 -5.49 -17.10
CA ILE A 165 -0.07 -6.41 -16.60
C ILE A 165 -0.34 -6.26 -15.08
N GLU A 166 0.47 -5.56 -14.32
CA GLU A 166 0.28 -5.30 -12.88
C GLU A 166 -1.06 -4.64 -12.51
N PRO A 167 -1.65 -3.73 -13.32
CA PRO A 167 -2.98 -3.21 -13.04
C PRO A 167 -4.08 -4.28 -12.99
N ILE A 168 -3.91 -5.41 -13.69
CA ILE A 168 -4.95 -6.42 -13.85
C ILE A 168 -5.31 -7.10 -12.51
N PRO A 169 -4.36 -7.60 -11.68
CA PRO A 169 -4.71 -8.17 -10.39
C PRO A 169 -5.41 -7.16 -9.46
N PHE A 170 -5.01 -5.89 -9.43
CA PHE A 170 -5.68 -4.85 -8.66
C PHE A 170 -7.09 -4.54 -9.17
N PHE A 171 -7.27 -4.49 -10.49
CA PHE A 171 -8.59 -4.32 -11.10
C PHE A 171 -9.50 -5.51 -10.79
N MET A 172 -9.00 -6.74 -10.93
CA MET A 172 -9.75 -7.94 -10.58
C MET A 172 -10.11 -7.98 -9.10
N MET A 173 -9.21 -7.56 -8.22
CA MET A 173 -9.48 -7.46 -6.78
C MET A 173 -10.61 -6.45 -6.49
N THR A 174 -10.62 -5.34 -7.21
CA THR A 174 -11.69 -4.32 -7.11
C THR A 174 -13.02 -4.88 -7.60
N LEU A 175 -13.06 -5.46 -8.80
CA LEU A 175 -14.28 -6.10 -9.32
C LEU A 175 -14.79 -7.20 -8.39
N PHE A 176 -13.88 -7.97 -7.83
CA PHE A 176 -14.19 -9.01 -6.87
C PHE A 176 -14.82 -8.42 -5.60
N ALA A 177 -14.24 -7.39 -5.01
CA ALA A 177 -14.77 -6.76 -3.79
C ALA A 177 -16.20 -6.22 -4.01
N PHE A 178 -16.44 -5.50 -5.11
CA PHE A 178 -17.79 -5.00 -5.45
C PHE A 178 -18.78 -6.13 -5.74
N ASN A 179 -18.35 -7.17 -6.49
CA ASN A 179 -19.22 -8.31 -6.78
C ASN A 179 -19.61 -9.06 -5.49
N MET A 180 -18.69 -9.18 -4.54
CA MET A 180 -18.98 -9.79 -3.24
C MET A 180 -20.03 -9.01 -2.45
N VAL A 181 -19.89 -7.68 -2.40
CA VAL A 181 -20.86 -6.84 -1.71
C VAL A 181 -22.22 -6.87 -2.42
N ASN A 182 -22.25 -6.88 -3.76
CA ASN A 182 -23.53 -7.00 -4.52
C ASN A 182 -24.21 -8.35 -4.34
N ARG A 183 -23.43 -9.44 -4.17
CA ARG A 183 -23.96 -10.81 -3.95
C ARG A 183 -24.09 -11.17 -2.48
N ARG A 184 -23.95 -10.22 -1.58
CA ARG A 184 -24.04 -10.47 -0.14
C ARG A 184 -25.35 -11.18 0.21
N ARG A 185 -25.25 -12.17 1.05
CA ARG A 185 -26.43 -12.92 1.56
C ARG A 185 -27.11 -12.21 2.72
N ARG A 186 -26.39 -11.30 3.36
CA ARG A 186 -26.86 -10.46 4.48
C ARG A 186 -26.11 -9.15 4.51
N GLU A 187 -26.73 -8.13 5.01
CA GLU A 187 -26.03 -6.90 5.38
C GLU A 187 -25.36 -7.09 6.72
N HIS A 188 -24.06 -6.80 6.77
CA HIS A 188 -23.34 -6.82 8.04
C HIS A 188 -23.49 -5.47 8.72
N PRO A 189 -23.84 -5.44 10.04
CA PRO A 189 -24.02 -4.19 10.76
C PRO A 189 -22.80 -3.28 10.80
N ASN A 190 -21.58 -3.84 10.67
CA ASN A 190 -20.34 -3.07 10.57
C ASN A 190 -20.14 -2.52 9.15
N ARG A 191 -20.85 -1.42 8.85
CA ARG A 191 -20.79 -0.72 7.54
C ARG A 191 -19.43 -0.04 7.31
N ALA A 192 -18.78 0.43 8.38
CA ALA A 192 -17.47 1.07 8.29
C ALA A 192 -16.40 0.10 7.77
N ALA A 193 -16.33 -1.13 8.29
CA ALA A 193 -15.39 -2.13 7.79
C ALA A 193 -15.64 -2.49 6.31
N THR A 194 -16.90 -2.53 5.88
CA THR A 194 -17.23 -2.74 4.46
C THR A 194 -16.78 -1.58 3.59
N LEU A 195 -16.96 -0.34 4.05
CA LEU A 195 -16.50 0.86 3.35
C LEU A 195 -14.98 0.89 3.22
N TRP A 196 -14.25 0.56 4.30
CA TRP A 196 -12.79 0.47 4.25
C TRP A 196 -12.32 -0.62 3.29
N ALA A 197 -12.96 -1.79 3.25
CA ALA A 197 -12.62 -2.88 2.34
C ALA A 197 -12.80 -2.49 0.87
N LEU A 198 -13.92 -1.84 0.52
CA LEU A 198 -14.17 -1.35 -0.83
C LEU A 198 -13.22 -0.22 -1.21
N GLY A 199 -13.01 0.73 -0.29
CA GLY A 199 -12.07 1.83 -0.46
C GLY A 199 -10.65 1.34 -0.69
N CYS A 200 -10.20 0.34 0.08
CA CYS A 200 -8.90 -0.30 -0.10
C CYS A 200 -8.74 -0.85 -1.53
N ALA A 201 -9.70 -1.62 -2.02
CA ALA A 201 -9.65 -2.18 -3.36
C ALA A 201 -9.57 -1.08 -4.44
N VAL A 202 -10.37 -0.02 -4.33
CA VAL A 202 -10.39 1.09 -5.30
C VAL A 202 -9.09 1.88 -5.25
N MET A 203 -8.65 2.28 -4.06
CA MET A 203 -7.46 3.14 -3.92
C MET A 203 -6.16 2.39 -4.23
N ALA A 204 -6.09 1.09 -3.96
CA ALA A 204 -4.98 0.25 -4.39
C ALA A 204 -4.95 0.14 -5.93
N PHE A 205 -6.10 -0.09 -6.58
CA PHE A 205 -6.18 -0.12 -8.04
C PHE A 205 -5.78 1.22 -8.66
N LEU A 206 -6.25 2.34 -8.14
CA LEU A 206 -5.88 3.66 -8.67
C LEU A 206 -4.40 3.95 -8.42
N GLY A 207 -3.89 3.72 -7.20
CA GLY A 207 -2.54 4.09 -6.80
C GLY A 207 -1.48 3.14 -7.36
N ALA A 208 -1.58 1.85 -7.06
CA ALA A 208 -0.63 0.85 -7.52
C ALA A 208 -0.89 0.46 -8.99
N GLY A 209 -2.14 0.19 -9.35
CA GLY A 209 -2.49 -0.21 -10.72
C GLY A 209 -2.33 0.93 -11.73
N VAL A 210 -3.14 1.98 -11.64
CA VAL A 210 -3.22 3.00 -12.69
C VAL A 210 -1.99 3.92 -12.69
N TRP A 211 -1.66 4.55 -11.54
CA TRP A 211 -0.47 5.42 -11.46
C TRP A 211 0.84 4.64 -11.59
N GLY A 212 0.90 3.41 -11.06
CA GLY A 212 2.05 2.51 -11.26
C GLY A 212 2.26 2.21 -12.74
N PHE A 213 1.24 1.73 -13.43
CA PHE A 213 1.29 1.44 -14.87
C PHE A 213 1.83 2.63 -15.70
N LEU A 214 1.28 3.83 -15.47
CA LEU A 214 1.72 5.02 -16.21
C LEU A 214 3.20 5.35 -15.99
N HIS A 215 3.76 4.96 -14.84
CA HIS A 215 5.12 5.29 -14.45
C HIS A 215 6.15 4.19 -14.78
N THR A 216 5.71 2.95 -14.98
CA THR A 216 6.60 1.78 -15.15
C THR A 216 6.89 1.40 -16.60
N LEU A 217 6.27 2.07 -17.58
CA LEU A 217 6.61 1.89 -18.99
C LEU A 217 7.89 2.65 -19.35
N ALA A 218 8.91 1.99 -19.88
CA ALA A 218 10.21 2.58 -20.16
C ALA A 218 10.16 3.90 -20.95
N PRO A 219 9.37 4.05 -22.02
CA PRO A 219 9.27 5.32 -22.75
C PRO A 219 8.71 6.47 -21.92
N ILE A 220 7.79 6.19 -20.98
CA ILE A 220 7.22 7.18 -20.07
C ILE A 220 8.18 7.42 -18.91
N ASN A 221 8.71 6.35 -18.33
CA ASN A 221 9.64 6.40 -17.20
C ASN A 221 10.90 7.22 -17.53
N TYR A 222 11.37 7.20 -18.78
CA TYR A 222 12.50 8.02 -19.23
C TYR A 222 12.34 9.50 -18.85
N TYR A 223 11.14 10.03 -18.95
CA TYR A 223 10.83 11.42 -18.58
C TYR A 223 10.40 11.57 -17.11
N THR A 224 9.76 10.59 -16.54
CA THR A 224 9.04 10.72 -15.26
C THR A 224 9.80 10.24 -14.04
N HIS A 225 10.83 9.39 -14.20
CA HIS A 225 11.62 8.90 -13.06
C HIS A 225 12.35 10.05 -12.34
N GLY A 226 12.42 9.98 -11.03
CA GLY A 226 13.03 11.02 -10.19
C GLY A 226 12.26 12.34 -10.17
N THR A 227 10.98 12.35 -10.55
CA THR A 227 10.09 13.50 -10.47
C THR A 227 9.01 13.32 -9.40
N GLN A 228 8.21 14.36 -9.16
CA GLN A 228 7.08 14.29 -8.22
C GLN A 228 5.96 13.32 -8.67
N LEU A 229 5.98 12.84 -9.93
CA LEU A 229 5.09 11.76 -10.39
C LEU A 229 5.35 10.44 -9.65
N THR A 230 6.61 10.12 -9.37
CA THR A 230 6.97 8.96 -8.54
C THR A 230 6.40 9.11 -7.12
N ALA A 231 6.51 10.30 -6.53
CA ALA A 231 5.94 10.58 -5.22
C ALA A 231 4.40 10.50 -5.23
N ALA A 232 3.74 10.96 -6.30
CA ALA A 232 2.29 10.85 -6.45
C ALA A 232 1.84 9.39 -6.48
N HIS A 233 2.49 8.55 -7.28
CA HIS A 233 2.28 7.11 -7.32
C HIS A 233 2.45 6.49 -5.92
N GLY A 234 3.60 6.72 -5.29
CA GLY A 234 3.91 6.16 -3.97
C GLY A 234 2.87 6.52 -2.90
N HIS A 235 2.45 7.80 -2.80
CA HIS A 235 1.47 8.22 -1.80
C HIS A 235 0.13 7.47 -1.94
N MET A 236 -0.42 7.40 -3.15
CA MET A 236 -1.71 6.75 -3.36
C MET A 236 -1.62 5.22 -3.26
N ALA A 237 -0.55 4.61 -3.78
CA ALA A 237 -0.32 3.18 -3.70
C ALA A 237 -0.16 2.71 -2.24
N PHE A 238 0.67 3.38 -1.45
CA PHE A 238 0.84 3.05 -0.04
C PHE A 238 -0.42 3.31 0.77
N TYR A 239 -1.15 4.38 0.50
CA TYR A 239 -2.43 4.61 1.16
C TYR A 239 -3.42 3.47 0.86
N GLY A 240 -3.64 3.15 -0.42
CA GLY A 240 -4.60 2.12 -0.84
C GLY A 240 -4.21 0.72 -0.39
N ALA A 241 -3.00 0.28 -0.71
CA ALA A 241 -2.58 -1.10 -0.51
C ALA A 241 -2.08 -1.40 0.91
N TYR A 242 -1.56 -0.41 1.65
CA TYR A 242 -0.99 -0.62 2.98
C TYR A 242 -1.84 -0.02 4.08
N VAL A 243 -2.11 1.28 4.04
CA VAL A 243 -2.83 1.95 5.12
C VAL A 243 -4.26 1.45 5.18
N MET A 244 -4.99 1.47 4.06
CA MET A 244 -6.40 1.11 4.07
C MET A 244 -6.66 -0.36 4.42
N ILE A 245 -5.79 -1.29 4.03
CA ILE A 245 -5.97 -2.70 4.40
C ILE A 245 -5.77 -2.91 5.91
N VAL A 246 -4.82 -2.20 6.51
CA VAL A 246 -4.62 -2.21 7.97
C VAL A 246 -5.83 -1.60 8.69
N LEU A 247 -6.33 -0.46 8.22
CA LEU A 247 -7.53 0.15 8.78
C LEU A 247 -8.76 -0.75 8.59
N THR A 248 -8.87 -1.44 7.46
CA THR A 248 -9.94 -2.41 7.20
C THR A 248 -9.96 -3.52 8.25
N ILE A 249 -8.82 -4.16 8.52
CA ILE A 249 -8.79 -5.24 9.50
C ILE A 249 -8.98 -4.73 10.94
N ILE A 250 -8.48 -3.55 11.26
CA ILE A 250 -8.71 -2.92 12.57
C ILE A 250 -10.19 -2.60 12.75
N SER A 251 -10.83 -1.97 11.76
CA SER A 251 -12.25 -1.62 11.80
C SER A 251 -13.16 -2.85 11.93
N TYR A 252 -12.73 -3.98 11.39
CA TYR A 252 -13.43 -5.25 11.54
C TYR A 252 -13.15 -5.94 12.88
N ALA A 253 -11.88 -6.06 13.27
CA ALA A 253 -11.46 -6.90 14.38
C ALA A 253 -11.59 -6.20 15.75
N MET A 254 -11.31 -4.89 15.83
CA MET A 254 -11.32 -4.17 17.10
C MET A 254 -12.68 -4.21 17.83
N PRO A 255 -13.83 -4.02 17.18
CA PRO A 255 -15.12 -4.19 17.84
C PRO A 255 -15.31 -5.60 18.41
N ILE A 256 -14.94 -6.63 17.65
CA ILE A 256 -15.05 -8.04 18.08
C ILE A 256 -14.21 -8.28 19.35
N MET A 257 -12.97 -7.78 19.38
CA MET A 257 -12.08 -7.89 20.54
C MET A 257 -12.62 -7.17 21.77
N ARG A 258 -13.49 -6.16 21.57
CA ARG A 258 -14.22 -5.44 22.64
C ARG A 258 -15.57 -6.08 23.00
N GLY A 259 -15.86 -7.29 22.52
CA GLY A 259 -17.13 -7.99 22.79
C GLY A 259 -18.31 -7.49 21.96
N ARG A 260 -18.06 -6.77 20.85
CA ARG A 260 -19.09 -6.21 19.94
C ARG A 260 -19.03 -6.88 18.57
N PRO A 261 -19.53 -8.12 18.40
CA PRO A 261 -19.37 -8.87 17.16
C PRO A 261 -20.08 -8.24 15.96
N ASN A 262 -21.08 -7.40 16.19
CA ASN A 262 -21.82 -6.67 15.16
C ASN A 262 -21.16 -5.36 14.72
N GLY A 263 -20.05 -4.98 15.33
CA GLY A 263 -19.37 -3.71 15.07
C GLY A 263 -19.56 -2.70 16.20
N ASN A 264 -19.04 -1.51 16.03
CA ASN A 264 -19.25 -0.38 16.94
C ASN A 264 -20.67 0.20 16.80
N SER A 265 -21.10 1.03 17.76
CA SER A 265 -22.38 1.75 17.69
C SER A 265 -22.49 2.56 16.38
N ASN A 266 -23.73 2.86 15.95
CA ASN A 266 -23.96 3.65 14.72
C ASN A 266 -23.25 5.01 14.76
N LYS A 267 -23.23 5.68 15.90
CA LYS A 267 -22.53 6.96 16.08
C LYS A 267 -21.02 6.80 15.86
N ALA A 268 -20.42 5.76 16.41
CA ALA A 268 -18.99 5.46 16.21
C ALA A 268 -18.68 5.16 14.75
N GLN A 269 -19.51 4.36 14.08
CA GLN A 269 -19.34 4.04 12.68
C GLN A 269 -19.48 5.27 11.76
N VAL A 270 -20.45 6.16 12.04
CA VAL A 270 -20.58 7.43 11.29
C VAL A 270 -19.33 8.29 11.47
N THR A 271 -18.81 8.39 12.70
CA THR A 271 -17.55 9.11 12.97
C THR A 271 -16.38 8.49 12.21
N GLU A 272 -16.29 7.17 12.19
CA GLU A 272 -15.25 6.42 11.45
C GLU A 272 -15.36 6.67 9.94
N MET A 273 -16.57 6.66 9.38
CA MET A 273 -16.80 6.95 7.96
C MET A 273 -16.42 8.40 7.59
N TRP A 274 -16.59 9.37 8.48
CA TRP A 274 -16.04 10.72 8.28
C TRP A 274 -14.51 10.70 8.23
N GLY A 275 -13.85 9.94 9.10
CA GLY A 275 -12.41 9.72 9.03
C GLY A 275 -11.98 9.12 7.69
N PHE A 276 -12.69 8.10 7.22
CA PHE A 276 -12.48 7.49 5.89
C PHE A 276 -12.53 8.53 4.77
N TRP A 277 -13.61 9.33 4.70
CA TRP A 277 -13.77 10.29 3.61
C TRP A 277 -12.76 11.44 3.67
N LEU A 278 -12.48 11.96 4.86
CA LEU A 278 -11.44 12.98 5.03
C LEU A 278 -10.07 12.48 4.56
N MET A 279 -9.67 11.28 4.96
CA MET A 279 -8.39 10.70 4.54
C MET A 279 -8.37 10.40 3.03
N THR A 280 -9.41 9.79 2.50
CA THR A 280 -9.47 9.35 1.10
C THR A 280 -9.49 10.54 0.14
N VAL A 281 -10.35 11.51 0.38
CA VAL A 281 -10.44 12.73 -0.44
C VAL A 281 -9.14 13.53 -0.36
N SER A 282 -8.58 13.67 0.83
CA SER A 282 -7.28 14.34 1.01
C SER A 282 -6.16 13.64 0.25
N MET A 283 -6.11 12.30 0.26
CA MET A 283 -5.11 11.54 -0.49
C MET A 283 -5.26 11.74 -2.00
N VAL A 284 -6.48 11.79 -2.51
CA VAL A 284 -6.72 12.13 -3.93
C VAL A 284 -6.13 13.50 -4.27
N PHE A 285 -6.38 14.52 -3.43
CA PHE A 285 -5.81 15.85 -3.65
C PHE A 285 -4.28 15.87 -3.52
N ILE A 286 -3.70 15.18 -2.54
CA ILE A 286 -2.24 15.02 -2.42
C ILE A 286 -1.66 14.45 -3.72
N THR A 287 -2.27 13.39 -4.23
CA THR A 287 -1.82 12.74 -5.47
C THR A 287 -1.95 13.67 -6.68
N LEU A 288 -3.06 14.40 -6.81
CA LEU A 288 -3.26 15.35 -7.90
C LEU A 288 -2.26 16.51 -7.87
N PHE A 289 -1.98 17.07 -6.69
CA PHE A 289 -1.00 18.14 -6.54
C PHE A 289 0.43 17.65 -6.84
N LEU A 290 0.80 16.46 -6.38
CA LEU A 290 2.09 15.87 -6.71
C LEU A 290 2.18 15.51 -8.21
N THR A 291 1.09 15.05 -8.82
CA THR A 291 1.01 14.79 -10.25
C THR A 291 1.21 16.10 -11.04
N GLY A 292 0.53 17.18 -10.66
CA GLY A 292 0.71 18.50 -11.27
C GLY A 292 2.13 19.01 -11.13
N ALA A 293 2.72 18.88 -9.94
CA ALA A 293 4.12 19.20 -9.70
C ALA A 293 5.07 18.39 -10.61
N GLY A 294 4.83 17.07 -10.70
CA GLY A 294 5.66 16.17 -11.52
C GLY A 294 5.54 16.46 -13.02
N VAL A 295 4.35 16.75 -13.52
CA VAL A 295 4.14 17.14 -14.93
C VAL A 295 4.88 18.44 -15.23
N LEU A 296 4.74 19.46 -14.37
CA LEU A 296 5.48 20.70 -14.53
C LEU A 296 7.00 20.47 -14.44
N GLN A 297 7.45 19.59 -13.53
CA GLN A 297 8.87 19.23 -13.41
C GLN A 297 9.40 18.58 -14.69
N VAL A 298 8.66 17.64 -15.30
CA VAL A 298 9.02 17.04 -16.59
C VAL A 298 9.15 18.13 -17.66
N TRP A 299 8.16 19.02 -17.72
CA TRP A 299 8.13 20.09 -18.73
C TRP A 299 9.37 20.97 -18.67
N ILE A 300 9.74 21.45 -17.49
CA ILE A 300 10.84 22.42 -17.35
C ILE A 300 12.24 21.79 -17.22
N GLN A 301 12.34 20.51 -16.86
CA GLN A 301 13.64 19.81 -16.73
C GLN A 301 13.95 18.89 -17.91
N ARG A 302 12.94 18.29 -18.55
CA ARG A 302 13.14 17.23 -19.53
C ARG A 302 12.73 17.64 -20.93
N LEU A 303 11.80 18.61 -21.06
CA LEU A 303 11.23 19.07 -22.33
C LEU A 303 11.20 20.61 -22.41
N PRO A 304 12.31 21.33 -22.11
CA PRO A 304 12.28 22.79 -22.12
C PRO A 304 12.15 23.32 -23.57
N GLU A 305 11.18 24.18 -23.80
CA GLU A 305 10.97 24.85 -25.11
C GLU A 305 12.15 25.75 -25.47
N SER A 306 12.81 26.37 -24.49
CA SER A 306 13.98 27.21 -24.65
C SER A 306 15.27 26.47 -25.01
N GLY A 307 15.25 25.13 -24.94
CA GLY A 307 16.46 24.29 -25.07
C GLY A 307 17.36 24.27 -23.85
N GLU A 308 17.10 25.08 -22.82
CA GLU A 308 17.83 25.08 -21.55
C GLU A 308 16.98 24.54 -20.42
N ALA A 309 17.37 23.38 -19.90
CA ALA A 309 16.73 22.76 -18.72
C ALA A 309 17.10 23.51 -17.44
N LEU A 310 16.13 23.77 -16.57
CA LEU A 310 16.40 24.32 -15.25
C LEU A 310 17.16 23.30 -14.38
N SER A 311 18.03 23.81 -13.52
CA SER A 311 18.63 22.98 -12.49
C SER A 311 17.59 22.40 -11.55
N PHE A 312 17.94 21.32 -10.82
CA PHE A 312 17.04 20.69 -9.87
C PHE A 312 16.47 21.71 -8.85
N MET A 313 17.34 22.52 -8.23
CA MET A 313 16.91 23.50 -7.22
C MET A 313 16.04 24.60 -7.80
N ALA A 314 16.41 25.16 -8.96
CA ALA A 314 15.61 26.18 -9.64
C ALA A 314 14.21 25.65 -10.04
N THR A 315 14.11 24.34 -10.32
CA THR A 315 12.85 23.69 -10.57
C THR A 315 12.00 23.62 -9.31
N GLN A 316 12.59 23.25 -8.14
CA GLN A 316 11.85 23.17 -6.89
C GLN A 316 11.19 24.52 -6.51
N ASP A 317 11.86 25.63 -6.81
CA ASP A 317 11.29 26.98 -6.60
C ASP A 317 10.00 27.21 -7.41
N LYS A 318 9.87 26.60 -8.59
CA LYS A 318 8.66 26.66 -9.43
C LYS A 318 7.54 25.77 -8.92
N LEU A 319 7.86 24.75 -8.09
CA LEU A 319 6.91 23.77 -7.57
C LEU A 319 6.33 24.16 -6.19
N VAL A 320 6.79 25.24 -5.57
CA VAL A 320 6.42 25.64 -4.20
C VAL A 320 4.90 25.71 -3.97
N LEU A 321 4.14 26.21 -4.93
CA LEU A 321 2.67 26.23 -4.83
C LEU A 321 2.08 24.85 -4.63
N PHE A 322 2.54 23.85 -5.39
CA PHE A 322 2.06 22.46 -5.26
C PHE A 322 2.42 21.86 -3.90
N TYR A 323 3.57 22.22 -3.34
CA TYR A 323 3.98 21.77 -2.02
C TYR A 323 3.12 22.35 -0.90
N TRP A 324 2.72 23.61 -1.00
CA TRP A 324 1.75 24.21 -0.08
C TRP A 324 0.38 23.56 -0.18
N LEU A 325 -0.12 23.32 -1.41
CA LEU A 325 -1.41 22.66 -1.61
C LEU A 325 -1.39 21.21 -1.07
N ARG A 326 -0.30 20.49 -1.31
CA ARG A 326 -0.08 19.16 -0.73
C ARG A 326 -0.06 19.21 0.79
N LEU A 327 0.63 20.19 1.41
CA LEU A 327 0.67 20.35 2.86
C LEU A 327 -0.73 20.55 3.43
N ILE A 328 -1.52 21.45 2.83
CA ILE A 328 -2.90 21.69 3.26
C ILE A 328 -3.73 20.41 3.19
N ALA A 329 -3.67 19.68 2.06
CA ALA A 329 -4.35 18.40 1.94
C ALA A 329 -3.83 17.37 2.96
N GLY A 330 -2.53 17.38 3.28
CA GLY A 330 -1.93 16.53 4.30
C GLY A 330 -2.46 16.83 5.71
N LEU A 331 -2.73 18.09 6.03
CA LEU A 331 -3.37 18.46 7.31
C LEU A 331 -4.79 17.92 7.41
N PHE A 332 -5.58 17.96 6.33
CA PHE A 332 -6.90 17.33 6.30
C PHE A 332 -6.82 15.80 6.42
N PHE A 333 -5.81 15.19 5.80
CA PHE A 333 -5.55 13.76 5.97
C PHE A 333 -5.27 13.40 7.43
N MET A 334 -4.43 14.17 8.11
CA MET A 334 -4.14 13.99 9.53
C MET A 334 -5.37 14.21 10.40
N ALA A 335 -6.20 15.21 10.09
CA ALA A 335 -7.48 15.41 10.77
C ALA A 335 -8.39 14.18 10.60
N GLY A 336 -8.46 13.60 9.40
CA GLY A 336 -9.18 12.35 9.12
C GLY A 336 -8.68 11.18 9.97
N LEU A 337 -7.36 11.03 10.11
CA LEU A 337 -6.77 10.02 10.99
C LEU A 337 -7.17 10.22 12.46
N VAL A 338 -7.14 11.46 12.94
CA VAL A 338 -7.59 11.78 14.30
C VAL A 338 -9.06 11.42 14.49
N VAL A 339 -9.93 11.75 13.51
CA VAL A 339 -11.36 11.40 13.53
C VAL A 339 -11.54 9.87 13.53
N TYR A 340 -10.77 9.15 12.72
CA TYR A 340 -10.76 7.68 12.72
C TYR A 340 -10.42 7.13 14.10
N VAL A 341 -9.33 7.59 14.71
CA VAL A 341 -8.93 7.15 16.06
C VAL A 341 -9.99 7.53 17.09
N ALA A 342 -10.54 8.73 17.02
CA ALA A 342 -11.59 9.19 17.93
C ALA A 342 -12.86 8.33 17.86
N SER A 343 -13.16 7.71 16.70
CA SER A 343 -14.33 6.85 16.54
C SER A 343 -14.36 5.66 17.52
N PHE A 344 -13.20 5.19 17.96
CA PHE A 344 -13.09 4.11 18.94
C PHE A 344 -13.45 4.51 20.38
N PHE A 345 -13.57 5.82 20.65
CA PHE A 345 -13.90 6.39 21.95
C PHE A 345 -15.27 7.08 21.96
N VAL A 346 -15.95 7.11 20.81
CA VAL A 346 -17.28 7.72 20.63
C VAL A 346 -18.35 6.63 20.63
N GLY A 347 -19.52 6.93 21.18
CA GLY A 347 -20.65 6.02 21.24
C GLY A 347 -20.57 5.08 22.44
N GLY A 348 -21.74 4.65 22.90
CA GLY A 348 -21.89 3.72 24.02
C GLY A 348 -21.76 2.25 23.61
N ASP A 349 -22.28 1.38 24.45
CA ASP A 349 -22.33 -0.07 24.24
C ASP A 349 -23.54 -0.54 23.40
N GLU A 350 -24.22 0.41 22.73
CA GLU A 350 -25.37 0.10 21.88
C GLU A 350 -24.93 -0.71 20.66
N ASP A 351 -25.66 -1.79 20.36
CA ASP A 351 -25.45 -2.56 19.14
C ASP A 351 -25.81 -1.72 17.90
N PRO A 352 -25.05 -1.81 16.82
CA PRO A 352 -25.36 -1.13 15.58
C PRO A 352 -26.67 -1.68 14.98
N GLN A 353 -27.58 -0.78 14.62
CA GLN A 353 -28.84 -1.13 13.98
C GLN A 353 -28.73 -1.02 12.47
N LEU A 354 -29.38 -1.92 11.74
CA LEU A 354 -29.55 -1.81 10.29
C LEU A 354 -30.64 -0.77 9.99
N GLU A 355 -30.40 0.08 8.99
CA GLU A 355 -31.36 1.13 8.59
C GLU A 355 -32.73 0.56 8.16
N ASN A 356 -32.80 -0.72 7.79
CA ASN A 356 -34.01 -1.37 7.27
C ASN A 356 -34.92 -1.95 8.37
N ASP A 357 -34.54 -1.96 9.65
CA ASP A 357 -35.45 -2.43 10.70
C ASP A 357 -36.63 -1.49 10.97
N GLN A 358 -36.63 -0.29 10.37
CA GLN A 358 -37.75 0.66 10.46
C GLN A 358 -38.80 0.53 9.36
N ALA A 359 -38.59 -0.32 8.36
CA ALA A 359 -39.53 -0.47 7.23
C ALA A 359 -40.49 -1.68 7.35
N VAL A 360 -40.46 -2.41 8.46
CA VAL A 360 -41.32 -3.60 8.71
C VAL A 360 -42.00 -3.52 10.08
N ALA A 361 -42.49 -2.34 10.44
CA ALA A 361 -43.42 -2.19 11.55
C ALA A 361 -44.76 -1.56 11.07
#